data_8c1cbc16c794b756d4ef60ca31ef03dc
#
_entry.id   8c1cbc16c794b756d4ef60ca31ef03dc
#
_cell.length_a   1.000
_cell.length_b   1.000
_cell.length_c   1.000
_cell.angle_alpha   90.00
_cell.angle_beta   90.00
_cell.angle_gamma   90.00
#
_symmetry.space_group_name_H-M   'P 1'
#
loop_
_entity.id
_entity.type
_entity.pdbx_description
1 polymer ?
#
loop_
_entity_poly.entity_id
_entity_poly.type
_entity_poly.pdbx_seq_one_letter_code
_entity_poly.pdbx_strand_id
1 'polypeptide(L)'
;MLRIEDTDQERFVDEALGIIYRTLEKTGLIHDEGPDKDGGYGPYVQSERNAQGIYLKYAKQLIEQGDAYYCFCTRERLESLKASVGEKKIAVYDKHCLHLS
;
A
#
# COMPACT_ATOMS: atom_id res chain seq x y z
N MET A 1 18.20 1.93 3.46
CA MET A 1 17.28 2.40 2.39
C MET A 1 16.03 3.00 3.02
N LEU A 2 15.65 4.17 2.55
CA LEU A 2 14.40 4.82 2.94
C LEU A 2 13.35 4.62 1.83
N ARG A 3 12.23 4.00 2.15
CA ARG A 3 11.09 3.81 1.23
C ARG A 3 9.87 4.54 1.76
N ILE A 4 9.16 5.20 0.88
CA ILE A 4 7.94 5.94 1.19
C ILE A 4 6.73 5.15 0.72
N GLU A 5 5.82 4.87 1.64
CA GLU A 5 4.56 4.17 1.38
C GLU A 5 3.41 5.18 1.40
N ASP A 6 3.10 5.75 0.26
CA ASP A 6 2.17 6.86 0.08
C ASP A 6 0.83 6.44 -0.55
N THR A 7 0.41 5.21 -0.32
CA THR A 7 -0.81 4.68 -0.95
C THR A 7 -2.10 5.13 -0.27
N ASP A 8 -2.04 5.60 0.96
CA ASP A 8 -3.21 6.12 1.68
C ASP A 8 -3.42 7.61 1.37
N GLN A 9 -4.23 7.89 0.36
CA GLN A 9 -4.50 9.26 -0.09
C GLN A 9 -5.34 10.08 0.91
N GLU A 10 -6.11 9.42 1.78
CA GLU A 10 -6.92 10.10 2.80
C GLU A 10 -6.06 10.71 3.92
N ARG A 11 -4.90 10.11 4.18
CA ARG A 11 -3.94 10.59 5.20
C ARG A 11 -2.70 11.24 4.61
N PHE A 12 -2.75 11.60 3.34
CA PHE A 12 -1.61 12.23 2.68
C PHE A 12 -1.33 13.64 3.23
N VAL A 13 -0.05 13.91 3.55
CA VAL A 13 0.42 15.23 4.01
C VAL A 13 1.63 15.62 3.16
N ASP A 14 1.51 16.70 2.40
CA ASP A 14 2.55 17.16 1.46
C ASP A 14 3.92 17.38 2.10
N GLU A 15 3.95 17.90 3.32
CA GLU A 15 5.19 18.24 4.02
C GLU A 15 5.82 17.07 4.77
N ALA A 16 5.14 15.91 4.83
CA ALA A 16 5.58 14.77 5.64
C ALA A 16 6.99 14.29 5.26
N LEU A 17 7.30 14.25 3.98
CA LEU A 17 8.61 13.79 3.50
C LEU A 17 9.76 14.67 4.01
N GLY A 18 9.58 16.00 3.97
CA GLY A 18 10.56 16.93 4.51
C GLY A 18 10.76 16.78 6.03
N ILE A 19 9.69 16.48 6.76
CA ILE A 19 9.75 16.21 8.20
C ILE A 19 10.54 14.95 8.47
N ILE A 20 10.33 13.89 7.70
CA ILE A 20 11.07 12.64 7.80
C ILE A 20 12.58 12.88 7.61
N TYR A 21 12.96 13.58 6.56
CA TYR A 21 14.36 13.88 6.28
C TYR A 21 15.01 14.68 7.41
N ARG A 22 14.36 15.72 7.92
CA ARG A 22 14.87 16.52 9.03
C ARG A 22 15.00 15.72 10.32
N THR A 23 14.06 14.82 10.60
CA THR A 23 14.09 13.96 11.77
C THR A 23 15.26 12.99 11.71
N LEU A 24 15.48 12.35 10.57
CA LEU A 24 16.60 11.44 10.37
C LEU A 24 17.94 12.16 10.50
N GLU A 25 18.05 13.36 9.95
CA GLU A 25 19.26 14.19 10.05
C GLU A 25 19.56 14.56 11.51
N LYS A 26 18.57 15.03 12.27
CA LYS A 26 18.73 15.40 13.68
C LYS A 26 19.12 14.24 14.57
N THR A 27 18.68 13.04 14.27
CA THR A 27 18.99 11.83 15.04
C THR A 27 20.26 11.13 14.59
N GLY A 28 20.89 11.60 13.52
CA GLY A 28 22.10 11.00 12.96
C GLY A 28 21.84 9.69 12.20
N LEU A 29 20.60 9.35 11.91
CA LEU A 29 20.20 8.16 11.17
C LEU A 29 20.13 8.47 9.68
N ILE A 30 21.27 8.66 9.05
CA ILE A 30 21.34 9.03 7.63
C ILE A 30 21.17 7.79 6.76
N HIS A 31 20.19 7.80 5.85
CA HIS A 31 19.98 6.71 4.91
C HIS A 31 20.97 6.78 3.75
N ASP A 32 21.32 5.62 3.21
CA ASP A 32 22.26 5.49 2.09
C ASP A 32 21.57 5.69 0.73
N GLU A 33 20.31 5.31 0.63
CA GLU A 33 19.50 5.43 -0.57
C GLU A 33 18.04 5.69 -0.21
N GLY A 34 17.34 6.42 -1.05
CA GLY A 34 15.94 6.79 -0.88
C GLY A 34 15.48 7.75 -1.98
N PRO A 35 14.31 8.42 -1.83
CA PRO A 35 13.79 9.33 -2.85
C PRO A 35 14.72 10.50 -3.19
N ASP A 36 15.57 10.90 -2.26
CA ASP A 36 16.55 11.99 -2.40
C ASP A 36 17.97 11.52 -2.78
N LYS A 37 18.22 10.21 -2.73
CA LYS A 37 19.54 9.62 -3.01
C LYS A 37 19.36 8.31 -3.79
N ASP A 38 19.52 8.36 -5.10
CA ASP A 38 19.36 7.19 -5.96
C ASP A 38 20.50 6.19 -5.76
N GLY A 39 20.17 4.98 -5.33
CA GLY A 39 21.08 3.85 -5.18
C GLY A 39 20.95 2.82 -6.30
N GLY A 40 20.17 3.08 -7.33
CA GLY A 40 19.96 2.17 -8.47
C GLY A 40 18.82 1.16 -8.30
N TYR A 41 18.11 1.20 -7.18
CA TYR A 41 17.01 0.26 -6.87
C TYR A 41 15.64 0.95 -6.79
N GLY A 42 15.56 2.21 -7.23
CA GLY A 42 14.31 2.97 -7.24
C GLY A 42 13.29 2.44 -8.24
N PRO A 43 12.12 3.10 -8.28
CA PRO A 43 11.70 4.21 -7.42
C PRO A 43 11.56 3.82 -5.94
N TYR A 44 11.74 4.78 -5.03
CA TYR A 44 11.65 4.56 -3.58
C TYR A 44 10.31 5.03 -2.99
N VAL A 45 9.45 5.59 -3.81
CA VAL A 45 8.08 5.99 -3.47
C VAL A 45 7.12 4.96 -4.04
N GLN A 46 6.26 4.42 -3.20
CA GLN A 46 5.39 3.28 -3.59
C GLN A 46 4.45 3.63 -4.73
N SER A 47 3.88 4.83 -4.76
CA SER A 47 3.00 5.28 -5.85
C SER A 47 3.71 5.32 -7.20
N GLU A 48 4.99 5.70 -7.23
CA GLU A 48 5.80 5.71 -8.46
C GLU A 48 6.05 4.28 -8.96
N ARG A 49 6.34 3.34 -8.06
CA ARG A 49 6.48 1.92 -8.41
C ARG A 49 5.17 1.35 -8.95
N ASN A 50 4.05 1.74 -8.34
CA ASN A 50 2.73 1.31 -8.80
C ASN A 50 2.43 1.84 -10.23
N ALA A 51 2.80 3.08 -10.52
CA ALA A 51 2.63 3.67 -11.85
C ALA A 51 3.42 2.92 -12.93
N GLN A 52 4.54 2.27 -12.57
CA GLN A 52 5.32 1.42 -13.46
C GLN A 52 4.72 0.02 -13.66
N GLY A 53 3.63 -0.32 -12.97
CA GLY A 53 2.95 -1.60 -13.09
C GLY A 53 3.64 -2.78 -12.40
N ILE A 54 4.65 -2.51 -11.57
CA ILE A 54 5.45 -3.56 -10.91
C ILE A 54 4.56 -4.48 -10.05
N TYR A 55 3.72 -3.89 -9.20
CA TYR A 55 2.87 -4.67 -8.29
C TYR A 55 1.77 -5.44 -9.03
N LEU A 56 1.18 -4.82 -10.06
CA LEU A 56 0.14 -5.46 -10.85
C LEU A 56 0.66 -6.72 -11.57
N LYS A 57 1.89 -6.68 -12.04
CA LYS A 57 2.55 -7.84 -12.68
C LYS A 57 2.56 -9.05 -11.74
N TYR A 58 3.01 -8.85 -10.50
CA TYR A 58 3.06 -9.92 -9.51
C TYR A 58 1.68 -10.35 -9.02
N ALA A 59 0.74 -9.42 -8.90
CA ALA A 59 -0.64 -9.75 -8.55
C ALA A 59 -1.29 -10.66 -9.61
N LYS A 60 -1.09 -10.36 -10.89
CA LYS A 60 -1.57 -11.22 -11.99
C LYS A 60 -0.94 -12.61 -11.96
N GLN A 61 0.34 -12.69 -11.65
CA GLN A 61 1.04 -13.96 -11.50
C GLN A 61 0.41 -14.82 -10.39
N LEU A 62 0.06 -14.23 -9.25
CA LEU A 62 -0.62 -14.93 -8.16
C LEU A 62 -2.01 -15.44 -8.58
N ILE A 63 -2.73 -14.68 -9.38
CA ILE A 63 -4.04 -15.10 -9.91
C ILE A 63 -3.88 -16.32 -10.84
N GLU A 64 -2.89 -16.31 -11.72
CA GLU A 64 -2.58 -17.44 -12.62
C GLU A 64 -2.18 -18.71 -11.84
N GLN A 65 -1.49 -18.55 -10.72
CA GLN A 65 -1.10 -19.65 -9.84
C GLN A 65 -2.24 -20.16 -8.95
N GLY A 66 -3.34 -19.44 -8.84
CA GLY A 66 -4.47 -19.80 -7.98
C GLY A 66 -4.37 -19.29 -6.53
N ASP A 67 -3.35 -18.50 -6.22
CA ASP A 67 -3.12 -17.96 -4.86
C ASP A 67 -3.83 -16.63 -4.61
N ALA A 68 -4.42 -16.03 -5.63
CA ALA A 68 -5.19 -14.80 -5.54
C ALA A 68 -6.41 -14.83 -6.47
N TYR A 69 -7.37 -13.97 -6.21
CA TYR A 69 -8.58 -13.86 -7.04
C TYR A 69 -9.01 -12.39 -7.14
N TYR A 70 -9.79 -12.09 -8.17
CA TYR A 70 -10.36 -10.74 -8.36
C TYR A 70 -11.50 -10.49 -7.38
N CYS A 71 -11.49 -9.33 -6.75
CA CYS A 71 -12.57 -8.88 -5.87
C CYS A 71 -13.32 -7.73 -6.52
N PHE A 72 -14.62 -7.90 -6.72
CA PHE A 72 -15.51 -6.91 -7.35
C PHE A 72 -16.45 -6.24 -6.33
N CYS A 73 -16.19 -6.39 -5.04
CA CYS A 73 -16.98 -5.78 -3.99
C CYS A 73 -16.89 -4.25 -4.04
N THR A 74 -18.03 -3.58 -3.93
CA THR A 74 -18.08 -2.13 -3.80
C THR A 74 -17.63 -1.69 -2.42
N ARG A 75 -17.25 -0.41 -2.29
CA ARG A 75 -16.88 0.19 -1.00
C ARG A 75 -18.04 0.08 -0.01
N GLU A 76 -19.26 0.38 -0.45
CA GLU A 76 -20.47 0.32 0.38
C GLU A 76 -20.70 -1.09 0.94
N ARG A 77 -20.49 -2.12 0.13
CA ARG A 77 -20.59 -3.50 0.58
C ARG A 77 -19.58 -3.83 1.67
N LEU A 78 -18.33 -3.44 1.49
CA LEU A 78 -17.26 -3.67 2.47
C LEU A 78 -17.51 -2.91 3.78
N GLU A 79 -18.01 -1.69 3.70
CA GLU A 79 -18.38 -0.89 4.86
C GLU A 79 -19.57 -1.51 5.62
N SER A 80 -20.55 -2.09 4.90
CA SER A 80 -21.68 -2.79 5.54
C SER A 80 -21.22 -4.02 6.34
N LEU A 81 -20.17 -4.72 5.90
CA LEU A 81 -19.58 -5.82 6.65
C LEU A 81 -18.96 -5.33 7.96
N LYS A 82 -18.31 -4.17 7.96
CA LYS A 82 -17.77 -3.54 9.18
C LYS A 82 -18.87 -3.15 10.15
N ALA A 83 -19.95 -2.56 9.66
CA ALA A 83 -21.09 -2.15 10.49
C ALA A 83 -21.79 -3.34 11.15
N SER A 84 -21.84 -4.50 10.50
CA SER A 84 -22.54 -5.69 11.00
C SER A 84 -21.87 -6.34 12.22
N VAL A 85 -20.55 -6.11 12.43
CA VAL A 85 -19.80 -6.72 13.55
C VAL A 85 -19.65 -5.83 14.78
N GLY A 86 -20.05 -4.55 14.70
CA GLY A 86 -19.95 -3.57 15.80
C GLY A 86 -18.55 -2.99 16.02
N GLU A 87 -18.47 -1.94 16.85
CA GLU A 87 -17.25 -1.15 17.04
C GLU A 87 -16.07 -1.90 17.67
N LYS A 88 -16.34 -2.94 18.45
CA LYS A 88 -15.32 -3.66 19.21
C LYS A 88 -14.77 -4.90 18.50
N LYS A 89 -15.27 -5.24 17.32
CA LYS A 89 -14.84 -6.43 16.58
C LYS A 89 -14.17 -6.04 15.26
N ILE A 90 -13.15 -6.80 14.89
CA ILE A 90 -12.51 -6.64 13.58
C ILE A 90 -13.39 -7.30 12.52
N ALA A 91 -13.80 -6.54 11.52
CA ALA A 91 -14.53 -7.09 10.39
C ALA A 91 -13.58 -7.92 9.52
N VAL A 92 -13.98 -9.16 9.24
CA VAL A 92 -13.25 -10.04 8.35
C VAL A 92 -14.00 -10.10 7.02
N TYR A 93 -13.26 -10.02 5.90
CA TYR A 93 -13.83 -10.17 4.59
C TYR A 93 -14.43 -11.57 4.41
N ASP A 94 -15.68 -11.64 3.93
CA ASP A 94 -16.45 -12.89 3.79
C ASP A 94 -16.08 -13.73 2.57
N LYS A 95 -15.05 -13.33 1.81
CA LYS A 95 -14.56 -14.01 0.61
C LYS A 95 -15.63 -14.18 -0.48
N HIS A 96 -16.55 -13.23 -0.56
CA HIS A 96 -17.69 -13.26 -1.50
C HIS A 96 -17.27 -13.52 -2.95
N CYS A 97 -16.16 -12.91 -3.38
CA CYS A 97 -15.70 -13.01 -4.77
C CYS A 97 -14.83 -14.25 -5.05
N LEU A 98 -14.45 -15.02 -4.02
CA LEU A 98 -13.57 -16.18 -4.18
C LEU A 98 -14.14 -17.25 -5.13
N HIS A 99 -15.46 -17.42 -5.13
CA HIS A 99 -16.15 -18.45 -5.91
C HIS A 99 -16.88 -17.90 -7.13
N LEU A 100 -16.64 -16.63 -7.51
CA LEU A 100 -17.18 -16.07 -8.74
C LEU A 100 -16.41 -16.62 -9.95
N SER A 101 -17.17 -17.11 -10.91
CA SER A 101 -16.61 -17.61 -12.16
C SER A 101 -16.33 -16.49 -13.17
#